data_a745dc75570d75cff08f3037649d8d36
#
_entry.id   a745dc75570d75cff08f3037649d8d36
#
_cell.length_a   1.000
_cell.length_b   1.000
_cell.length_c   1.000
_cell.angle_alpha   90.00
_cell.angle_beta   90.00
_cell.angle_gamma   90.00
#
_symmetry.space_group_name_H-M   'P 1'
#
loop_
_entity.id
_entity.type
_entity.pdbx_description
1 polymer ?
#
loop_
_entity_poly.entity_id
_entity_poly.type
_entity_poly.pdbx_seq_one_letter_code
_entity_poly.pdbx_strand_id
1 'polypeptide(L)'
;MSDHDHNNLTTKQLNAPYAWSMPDWPSQTQSIDKDALEVWGYVEKSSYVARESLNIRVSCSQPTYSVTITRDGLHPQLVYSQNSITGHRHEVPEESYANGCNWPVELEISIEDDWKSGFYVVVFSVDGGEKGRFESDAYFVLR
;
A
#
# COMPACT_ATOMS: atom_id res chain seq x y z
N MET A 1 -8.55 -17.33 -14.81
CA MET A 1 -9.28 -16.86 -14.67
C MET A 1 -9.51 -16.58 -14.92
N SER A 2 -8.95 -16.62 -15.17
CA SER A 2 -9.51 -16.11 -15.28
C SER A 2 -9.37 -15.84 -15.52
N ASP A 3 -8.91 -15.76 -15.74
CA ASP A 3 -9.19 -15.26 -15.77
C ASP A 3 -9.06 -15.06 -15.78
N HIS A 4 -8.52 -15.20 -15.80
CA HIS A 4 -8.86 -14.75 -15.49
C HIS A 4 -8.70 -14.59 -15.58
N ASP A 5 -8.17 -14.87 -15.64
CA ASP A 5 -8.36 -14.47 -15.49
C ASP A 5 -7.98 -14.38 -15.82
N HIS A 6 -7.49 -14.44 -15.98
CA HIS A 6 -7.50 -13.98 -16.11
C HIS A 6 -7.46 -13.54 -16.10
N ASN A 7 -7.29 -13.49 -16.01
CA ASN A 7 -7.31 -12.75 -15.89
C ASN A 7 -7.32 -12.42 -15.32
N ASN A 8 -7.32 -12.44 -15.00
CA ASN A 8 -7.22 -11.82 -14.33
C ASN A 8 -6.47 -11.77 -13.70
N LEU A 9 -5.89 -12.04 -13.47
CA LEU A 9 -5.09 -11.69 -12.99
C LEU A 9 -4.73 -10.97 -12.81
N THR A 10 -5.05 -11.60 -12.27
CA THR A 10 -4.85 -10.48 -12.15
C THR A 10 -3.75 -9.98 -12.76
N THR A 11 -3.81 -9.28 -13.07
CA THR A 11 -2.84 -8.55 -13.73
C THR A 11 -1.54 -8.43 -13.04
N LYS A 12 -1.53 -8.30 -11.75
CA LYS A 12 -0.29 -8.02 -11.10
C LYS A 12 0.69 -9.16 -11.14
N GLN A 13 0.20 -10.38 -11.27
CA GLN A 13 1.12 -11.49 -11.44
C GLN A 13 1.79 -11.46 -12.77
N LEU A 14 0.99 -11.22 -13.81
CA LEU A 14 1.50 -11.27 -15.17
C LEU A 14 2.38 -10.10 -15.48
N ASN A 15 2.03 -8.96 -14.94
CA ASN A 15 2.65 -7.72 -15.31
C ASN A 15 3.56 -7.18 -14.23
N ALA A 16 4.06 -8.05 -13.38
CA ALA A 16 4.86 -7.61 -12.27
C ALA A 16 6.03 -6.70 -12.66
N PRO A 17 6.77 -6.99 -13.73
CA PRO A 17 7.85 -6.08 -14.10
C PRO A 17 7.37 -4.69 -14.46
N TYR A 18 6.12 -4.58 -14.85
CA TYR A 18 5.54 -3.28 -15.15
C TYR A 18 4.78 -2.73 -13.98
N ALA A 19 4.07 -3.60 -13.27
CA ALA A 19 3.12 -3.18 -12.27
C ALA A 19 3.76 -2.28 -11.23
N TRP A 20 4.93 -2.66 -10.76
CA TRP A 20 5.56 -1.89 -9.71
C TRP A 20 6.22 -0.62 -10.24
N SER A 21 6.33 -0.47 -11.54
CA SER A 21 6.85 0.76 -12.13
C SER A 21 5.74 1.67 -12.63
N MET A 22 4.50 1.24 -12.54
CA MET A 22 3.39 2.02 -13.06
C MET A 22 2.94 3.07 -12.08
N PRO A 23 2.78 4.28 -12.54
CA PRO A 23 2.32 5.34 -11.63
C PRO A 23 0.81 5.38 -11.44
N ASP A 24 0.08 4.50 -12.09
CA ASP A 24 -1.38 4.63 -12.14
C ASP A 24 -2.12 3.76 -11.13
N TRP A 25 -1.40 3.07 -10.27
CA TRP A 25 -2.05 2.09 -9.44
C TRP A 25 -3.16 2.63 -8.55
N PRO A 26 -3.09 3.72 -7.83
CA PRO A 26 -4.27 4.12 -7.06
C PRO A 26 -5.41 4.57 -7.97
N SER A 27 -5.10 5.24 -9.07
CA SER A 27 -6.14 5.78 -9.92
C SER A 27 -6.94 4.69 -10.63
N GLN A 28 -6.35 3.53 -10.83
CA GLN A 28 -7.03 2.43 -11.48
C GLN A 28 -7.76 1.53 -10.51
N THR A 29 -7.46 1.63 -9.22
CA THR A 29 -7.96 0.67 -8.27
C THR A 29 -9.00 1.23 -7.32
N GLN A 30 -9.00 2.53 -7.11
CA GLN A 30 -9.98 3.11 -6.20
C GLN A 30 -11.35 3.12 -6.83
N SER A 31 -12.32 2.59 -6.10
CA SER A 31 -13.71 2.54 -6.56
C SER A 31 -14.35 3.92 -6.50
N ILE A 32 -15.28 4.19 -7.41
CA ILE A 32 -16.09 5.39 -7.32
C ILE A 32 -17.18 5.24 -6.26
N ASP A 33 -17.45 4.02 -5.83
CA ASP A 33 -18.43 3.75 -4.79
C ASP A 33 -17.79 4.02 -3.43
N LYS A 34 -18.24 5.06 -2.74
CA LYS A 34 -17.65 5.45 -1.47
C LYS A 34 -17.92 4.46 -0.35
N ASP A 35 -18.87 3.55 -0.56
CA ASP A 35 -19.18 2.52 0.42
C ASP A 35 -18.40 1.23 0.18
N ALA A 36 -17.62 1.17 -0.89
CA ALA A 36 -16.81 0.00 -1.16
C ALA A 36 -15.77 -0.18 -0.06
N LEU A 37 -15.49 -1.43 0.28
CA LEU A 37 -14.49 -1.76 1.30
C LEU A 37 -13.10 -1.65 0.67
N GLU A 38 -12.37 -0.60 1.00
CA GLU A 38 -11.08 -0.33 0.36
C GLU A 38 -10.12 0.34 1.31
N VAL A 39 -8.85 0.02 1.17
CA VAL A 39 -7.76 0.79 1.74
C VAL A 39 -6.61 0.77 0.72
N TRP A 40 -6.11 1.95 0.39
CA TRP A 40 -5.01 2.10 -0.57
C TRP A 40 -3.95 2.99 0.03
N GLY A 41 -2.70 2.67 -0.22
CA GLY A 41 -1.62 3.49 0.31
C GLY A 41 -0.40 3.42 -0.57
N TYR A 42 0.49 4.38 -0.36
CA TYR A 42 1.77 4.37 -1.04
C TYR A 42 2.81 5.04 -0.14
N VAL A 43 4.07 4.68 -0.42
CA VAL A 43 5.20 5.28 0.27
C VAL A 43 5.73 6.42 -0.60
N GLU A 44 6.32 7.40 0.04
CA GLU A 44 6.75 8.61 -0.65
C GLU A 44 7.93 8.35 -1.58
N LYS A 45 8.83 7.45 -1.18
CA LYS A 45 10.00 7.10 -1.98
C LYS A 45 10.07 5.59 -2.15
N SER A 46 10.74 5.15 -3.20
CA SER A 46 10.93 3.73 -3.44
C SER A 46 12.16 3.17 -2.74
N SER A 47 13.03 4.03 -2.23
CA SER A 47 14.29 3.61 -1.61
C SER A 47 14.60 4.49 -0.41
N TYR A 48 15.05 3.86 0.66
CA TYR A 48 15.36 4.54 1.92
C TYR A 48 16.68 4.02 2.48
N VAL A 49 17.25 4.78 3.41
CA VAL A 49 18.37 4.32 4.24
C VAL A 49 17.94 4.37 5.69
N ALA A 50 18.70 3.70 6.55
CA ALA A 50 18.40 3.66 7.98
C ALA A 50 18.28 5.07 8.55
N ARG A 51 17.39 5.22 9.52
CA ARG A 51 17.11 6.45 10.24
C ARG A 51 16.30 7.48 9.47
N GLU A 52 15.98 7.21 8.21
CA GLU A 52 15.03 8.05 7.51
C GLU A 52 13.62 7.82 8.01
N SER A 53 12.76 8.80 7.78
CA SER A 53 11.34 8.66 8.06
C SER A 53 10.64 8.09 6.85
N LEU A 54 9.88 7.04 7.08
CA LEU A 54 9.03 6.43 6.06
C LEU A 54 7.69 7.12 6.14
N ASN A 55 7.37 7.91 5.13
CA ASN A 55 6.12 8.64 5.08
C ASN A 55 5.13 7.86 4.23
N ILE A 56 4.01 7.50 4.83
CA ILE A 56 3.00 6.67 4.18
C ILE A 56 1.73 7.47 4.03
N ARG A 57 1.17 7.45 2.83
CA ARG A 57 -0.06 8.15 2.49
C ARG A 57 -1.13 7.11 2.22
N VAL A 58 -2.29 7.26 2.84
CA VAL A 58 -3.31 6.22 2.86
C VAL A 58 -4.67 6.84 2.61
N SER A 59 -5.48 6.16 1.82
CA SER A 59 -6.90 6.45 1.69
C SER A 59 -7.68 5.22 2.14
N CYS A 60 -8.60 5.40 3.06
CA CYS A 60 -9.34 4.28 3.64
C CYS A 60 -10.82 4.63 3.68
N SER A 61 -11.66 3.68 3.24
CA SER A 61 -13.11 3.87 3.23
C SER A 61 -13.75 3.53 4.57
N GLN A 62 -12.99 2.94 5.49
CA GLN A 62 -13.52 2.49 6.78
C GLN A 62 -13.03 3.38 7.90
N PRO A 63 -13.68 3.31 9.08
CA PRO A 63 -13.25 4.14 10.22
C PRO A 63 -11.83 3.86 10.67
N THR A 64 -11.37 2.62 10.54
CA THR A 64 -10.01 2.28 10.94
C THR A 64 -9.40 1.28 9.96
N TYR A 65 -8.07 1.20 9.98
CA TYR A 65 -7.34 0.23 9.19
C TYR A 65 -6.10 -0.21 9.97
N SER A 66 -5.42 -1.21 9.43
CA SER A 66 -4.18 -1.74 10.02
C SER A 66 -3.08 -1.72 8.99
N VAL A 67 -1.84 -1.62 9.48
CA VAL A 67 -0.64 -1.62 8.63
C VAL A 67 0.36 -2.59 9.23
N THR A 68 0.96 -3.41 8.36
CA THR A 68 2.13 -4.21 8.73
C THR A 68 3.24 -3.93 7.71
N ILE A 69 4.48 -4.02 8.18
CA ILE A 69 5.65 -3.90 7.31
C ILE A 69 6.52 -5.12 7.54
N THR A 70 6.81 -5.83 6.47
CA THR A 70 7.57 -7.07 6.54
C THR A 70 8.75 -6.98 5.59
N ARG A 71 9.92 -7.37 6.06
CA ARG A 71 11.08 -7.57 5.18
C ARG A 71 10.87 -8.87 4.45
N ASP A 72 10.82 -8.78 3.14
CA ASP A 72 10.59 -9.95 2.31
C ASP A 72 11.88 -10.75 2.16
N GLY A 73 11.75 -12.04 1.86
CA GLY A 73 12.89 -12.90 1.67
C GLY A 73 12.58 -14.33 2.03
N LEU A 74 13.62 -15.15 2.07
CA LEU A 74 13.47 -16.55 2.41
C LEU A 74 12.86 -16.72 3.80
N HIS A 75 13.24 -15.85 4.72
CA HIS A 75 12.69 -15.82 6.07
C HIS A 75 12.08 -14.45 6.31
N PRO A 76 10.80 -14.27 5.94
CA PRO A 76 10.16 -12.97 6.11
C PRO A 76 10.17 -12.54 7.57
N GLN A 77 10.38 -11.24 7.79
CA GLN A 77 10.50 -10.72 9.13
C GLN A 77 9.60 -9.50 9.29
N LEU A 78 8.64 -9.59 10.21
CA LEU A 78 7.77 -8.48 10.54
C LEU A 78 8.57 -7.45 11.33
N VAL A 79 8.59 -6.21 10.86
CA VAL A 79 9.33 -5.14 11.54
C VAL A 79 8.41 -4.09 12.13
N TYR A 80 7.15 -4.02 11.69
CA TYR A 80 6.22 -3.01 12.19
C TYR A 80 4.80 -3.51 12.05
N SER A 81 3.98 -3.20 13.04
CA SER A 81 2.56 -3.57 13.01
C SER A 81 1.78 -2.57 13.86
N GLN A 82 0.70 -2.05 13.32
CA GLN A 82 -0.19 -1.16 14.04
C GLN A 82 -1.61 -1.37 13.58
N ASN A 83 -2.52 -1.50 14.56
CA ASN A 83 -3.93 -1.70 14.30
C ASN A 83 -4.72 -0.45 14.65
N SER A 84 -5.95 -0.40 14.20
CA SER A 84 -6.92 0.62 14.62
C SER A 84 -6.43 2.04 14.34
N ILE A 85 -5.83 2.24 13.17
CA ILE A 85 -5.41 3.56 12.74
C ILE A 85 -6.63 4.26 12.14
N THR A 86 -6.86 5.51 12.52
CA THR A 86 -8.01 6.26 12.00
C THR A 86 -7.92 6.39 10.48
N GLY A 87 -8.99 6.02 9.80
CA GLY A 87 -9.05 6.06 8.35
C GLY A 87 -9.66 7.34 7.83
N HIS A 88 -9.15 7.78 6.67
CA HIS A 88 -9.69 8.92 5.96
C HIS A 88 -9.68 8.59 4.48
N ARG A 89 -10.76 8.93 3.79
CA ARG A 89 -10.83 8.71 2.37
C ARG A 89 -10.32 9.93 1.62
N HIS A 90 -9.45 9.71 0.65
CA HIS A 90 -8.90 10.76 -0.20
C HIS A 90 -9.16 10.39 -1.65
N GLU A 91 -9.56 11.35 -2.45
CA GLU A 91 -9.85 11.12 -3.85
C GLU A 91 -8.55 11.05 -4.66
N VAL A 92 -8.59 10.32 -5.76
CA VAL A 92 -7.49 10.29 -6.71
C VAL A 92 -7.72 11.42 -7.70
N PRO A 93 -6.82 12.40 -7.78
CA PRO A 93 -6.98 13.51 -8.72
C PRO A 93 -6.89 13.03 -10.16
N GLU A 94 -7.54 13.75 -11.06
CA GLU A 94 -7.48 13.43 -12.48
C GLU A 94 -6.07 13.50 -13.03
N GLU A 95 -5.24 14.32 -12.43
CA GLU A 95 -3.88 14.54 -12.90
C GLU A 95 -2.85 13.74 -12.14
N SER A 96 -3.28 12.65 -11.50
CA SER A 96 -2.37 11.86 -10.66
C SER A 96 -1.19 11.30 -11.42
N TYR A 97 -1.33 11.04 -12.72
CA TYR A 97 -0.22 10.54 -13.51
C TYR A 97 0.94 11.53 -13.57
N ALA A 98 0.61 12.81 -13.64
CA ALA A 98 1.64 13.83 -13.76
C ALA A 98 2.16 14.27 -12.41
N ASN A 99 1.28 14.34 -11.40
CA ASN A 99 1.59 15.03 -10.15
C ASN A 99 1.49 14.13 -8.92
N GLY A 100 1.16 12.86 -9.09
CA GLY A 100 0.92 11.97 -7.97
C GLY A 100 -0.43 12.27 -7.34
N CYS A 101 -0.79 11.51 -6.32
CA CYS A 101 -2.08 11.66 -5.66
C CYS A 101 -2.12 12.82 -4.69
N ASN A 102 -0.98 13.21 -4.14
CA ASN A 102 -0.87 14.31 -3.18
C ASN A 102 -1.73 14.12 -1.93
N TRP A 103 -1.94 12.88 -1.55
CA TRP A 103 -2.65 12.61 -0.30
C TRP A 103 -1.78 13.08 0.87
N PRO A 104 -2.39 13.50 1.98
CA PRO A 104 -1.60 13.89 3.14
C PRO A 104 -0.87 12.69 3.72
N VAL A 105 0.21 12.95 4.44
CA VAL A 105 0.93 11.90 5.15
C VAL A 105 0.06 11.45 6.32
N GLU A 106 -0.29 10.16 6.34
CA GLU A 106 -1.10 9.59 7.40
C GLU A 106 -0.24 8.94 8.47
N LEU A 107 0.91 8.41 8.07
CA LEU A 107 1.81 7.72 9.00
C LEU A 107 3.23 8.15 8.72
N GLU A 108 3.95 8.38 9.80
CA GLU A 108 5.37 8.68 9.74
C GLU A 108 6.07 7.69 10.65
N ILE A 109 6.86 6.80 10.06
CA ILE A 109 7.48 5.70 10.78
C ILE A 109 8.98 5.83 10.65
N SER A 110 9.69 5.84 11.79
CA SER A 110 11.15 5.88 11.78
C SER A 110 11.71 4.51 11.41
N ILE A 111 12.60 4.49 10.45
CA ILE A 111 13.29 3.27 10.09
C ILE A 111 14.41 3.07 11.11
N GLU A 112 14.29 2.01 11.89
CA GLU A 112 15.22 1.75 12.98
C GLU A 112 16.52 1.16 12.45
N ASP A 113 17.57 1.27 13.25
CA ASP A 113 18.89 0.79 12.85
C ASP A 113 18.92 -0.73 12.68
N ASP A 114 18.02 -1.45 13.34
CA ASP A 114 18.01 -2.91 13.28
C ASP A 114 17.20 -3.45 12.11
N TRP A 115 16.58 -2.59 11.32
CA TRP A 115 15.93 -3.05 10.09
C TRP A 115 17.05 -3.33 9.07
N LYS A 116 17.09 -4.55 8.59
CA LYS A 116 18.16 -4.98 7.67
C LYS A 116 17.85 -4.52 6.25
N SER A 117 18.91 -4.32 5.47
CA SER A 117 18.75 -4.00 4.06
C SER A 117 17.90 -5.06 3.37
N GLY A 118 17.15 -4.64 2.39
CA GLY A 118 16.34 -5.57 1.64
C GLY A 118 15.08 -4.95 1.07
N PHE A 119 14.20 -5.83 0.63
CA PHE A 119 12.92 -5.45 0.02
C PHE A 119 11.84 -5.57 1.09
N TYR A 120 11.03 -4.53 1.21
CA TYR A 120 10.00 -4.45 2.24
C TYR A 120 8.62 -4.31 1.62
N VAL A 121 7.65 -4.98 2.24
CA VAL A 121 6.24 -4.93 1.82
C VAL A 121 5.45 -4.28 2.93
N VAL A 122 4.69 -3.26 2.57
CA VAL A 122 3.76 -2.59 3.47
C VAL A 122 2.37 -3.07 3.10
N VAL A 123 1.68 -3.69 4.04
CA VAL A 123 0.33 -4.21 3.79
C VAL A 123 -0.67 -3.39 4.58
N PHE A 124 -1.67 -2.88 3.87
CA PHE A 124 -2.79 -2.15 4.47
C PHE A 124 -3.98 -3.08 4.48
N SER A 125 -4.71 -3.14 5.59
CA SER A 125 -5.87 -4.01 5.66
C SER A 125 -7.02 -3.35 6.40
N VAL A 126 -8.23 -3.66 5.95
CA VAL A 126 -9.46 -3.26 6.61
C VAL A 126 -10.32 -4.49 6.79
N ASP A 127 -11.04 -4.51 7.91
CA ASP A 127 -11.97 -5.58 8.21
C ASP A 127 -13.37 -4.98 8.17
N GLY A 128 -14.16 -5.40 7.22
CA GLY A 128 -15.52 -4.92 7.02
C GLY A 128 -16.58 -5.77 7.69
N GLY A 129 -16.19 -6.69 8.57
CA GLY A 129 -17.14 -7.59 9.19
C GLY A 129 -17.76 -8.51 8.18
N GLU A 130 -19.08 -8.42 8.00
CA GLU A 130 -19.78 -9.28 7.04
C GLU A 130 -19.39 -8.98 5.60
N LYS A 131 -18.86 -7.78 5.33
CA LYS A 131 -18.37 -7.43 4.00
C LYS A 131 -17.06 -8.12 3.67
N GLY A 132 -16.42 -8.76 4.65
CA GLY A 132 -15.16 -9.44 4.45
C GLY A 132 -13.96 -8.57 4.78
N ARG A 133 -12.87 -8.86 4.13
CA ARG A 133 -11.60 -8.20 4.40
C ARG A 133 -10.99 -7.74 3.08
N PHE A 134 -10.35 -6.59 3.11
CA PHE A 134 -9.67 -6.06 1.94
C PHE A 134 -8.24 -5.71 2.30
N GLU A 135 -7.31 -6.02 1.42
CA GLU A 135 -5.90 -5.70 1.61
C GLU A 135 -5.31 -5.12 0.34
N SER A 136 -4.37 -4.22 0.52
CA SER A 136 -3.55 -3.73 -0.58
C SER A 136 -2.13 -3.57 -0.05
N ASP A 137 -1.17 -3.35 -0.96
CA ASP A 137 0.22 -3.28 -0.53
C ASP A 137 1.00 -2.21 -1.28
N ALA A 138 2.13 -1.86 -0.68
CA ALA A 138 3.12 -0.96 -1.26
C ALA A 138 4.49 -1.53 -0.93
N TYR A 139 5.52 -1.02 -1.61
CA TYR A 139 6.85 -1.61 -1.50
C TYR A 139 7.91 -0.53 -1.40
N PHE A 140 9.00 -0.87 -0.74
CA PHE A 140 10.19 -0.03 -0.77
C PHE A 140 11.43 -0.89 -0.55
N VAL A 141 12.59 -0.32 -0.88
CA VAL A 141 13.88 -0.96 -0.68
C VAL A 141 14.62 -0.19 0.41
N LEU A 142 15.19 -0.92 1.35
CA LEU A 142 16.08 -0.34 2.36
C LEU A 142 17.50 -0.69 1.98
N ARG A 143 18.31 0.34 1.74
CA ARG A 143 19.71 0.16 1.35
C ARG A 143 20.63 0.08 2.54
#